data_0e54633d6748e82543766c2f2cb030bc
#
_entry.id   0e54633d6748e82543766c2f2cb030bc
#
_cell.length_a   1.000
_cell.length_b   1.000
_cell.length_c   1.000
_cell.angle_alpha   90.00
_cell.angle_beta   90.00
_cell.angle_gamma   90.00
#
_symmetry.space_group_name_H-M   'P 1'
#
loop_
_entity.id
_entity.type
_entity.pdbx_description
1 polymer ?
#
loop_
_entity_poly.entity_id
_entity_poly.type
_entity_poly.pdbx_seq_one_letter_code
_entity_poly.pdbx_strand_id
1 'polypeptide(L)'
;MIEDLSMHVADLVLNALRAGARRIDVVLERKGDRLILEVADDGRGMTERELERALDPFFTTKDRPEGIGLGLSLARQTAEELGGELSVHSAPGEGTRVRLSIPYEHPDRPPLGDLAGTLVPLMISSEGVEFTLRLADDHSTWVLNSEDIRAARGDAPGYGLLSFLEAKVKEGLESIGLKEDA
;
A
#
# COMPACT_ATOMS: atom_id res chain seq x y z
N MET A 1 -17.62 1.31 0.87
CA MET A 1 -17.11 1.56 -0.49
C MET A 1 -15.74 2.21 -0.34
N ILE A 2 -14.73 1.71 -1.00
CA ILE A 2 -13.43 2.38 -1.04
C ILE A 2 -13.50 3.41 -2.16
N GLU A 3 -13.20 4.66 -1.83
CA GLU A 3 -13.32 5.77 -2.78
C GLU A 3 -12.15 5.81 -3.78
N ASP A 4 -10.96 5.35 -3.35
CA ASP A 4 -9.75 5.33 -4.19
C ASP A 4 -8.74 4.24 -3.77
N LEU A 5 -7.71 4.02 -4.60
CA LEU A 5 -6.69 3.00 -4.37
C LEU A 5 -5.71 3.38 -3.26
N SER A 6 -5.52 4.66 -2.96
CA SER A 6 -4.66 5.10 -1.86
C SER A 6 -5.17 4.63 -0.51
N MET A 7 -6.49 4.50 -0.35
CA MET A 7 -7.12 3.94 0.84
C MET A 7 -6.78 2.45 1.03
N HIS A 8 -6.74 1.65 -0.04
CA HIS A 8 -6.28 0.26 0.04
C HIS A 8 -4.83 0.20 0.54
N VAL A 9 -3.96 1.06 0.00
CA VAL A 9 -2.56 1.14 0.45
C VAL A 9 -2.47 1.49 1.93
N ALA A 10 -3.22 2.51 2.38
CA ALA A 10 -3.24 2.93 3.77
C ALA A 10 -3.66 1.80 4.70
N ASP A 11 -4.75 1.10 4.38
CA ASP A 11 -5.25 0.00 5.19
C ASP A 11 -4.25 -1.15 5.30
N LEU A 12 -3.58 -1.51 4.20
CA LEU A 12 -2.58 -2.57 4.18
C LEU A 12 -1.33 -2.16 4.98
N VAL A 13 -0.85 -0.92 4.83
CA VAL A 13 0.28 -0.39 5.60
C VAL A 13 -0.04 -0.32 7.09
N LEU A 14 -1.24 0.15 7.47
CA LEU A 14 -1.68 0.17 8.86
C LEU A 14 -1.79 -1.24 9.44
N ASN A 15 -2.21 -2.23 8.66
CA ASN A 15 -2.23 -3.63 9.08
C ASN A 15 -0.80 -4.15 9.34
N ALA A 16 0.15 -3.84 8.48
CA ALA A 16 1.56 -4.18 8.65
C ALA A 16 2.13 -3.55 9.94
N LEU A 17 1.88 -2.27 10.17
CA LEU A 17 2.31 -1.58 11.40
C LEU A 17 1.71 -2.22 12.66
N ARG A 18 0.40 -2.55 12.66
CA ARG A 18 -0.26 -3.26 13.77
C ARG A 18 0.27 -4.68 13.96
N ALA A 19 0.74 -5.32 12.90
CA ALA A 19 1.41 -6.62 12.96
C ALA A 19 2.85 -6.55 13.51
N GLY A 20 3.32 -5.35 13.87
CA GLY A 20 4.65 -5.12 14.41
C GLY A 20 5.77 -5.21 13.38
N ALA A 21 5.47 -4.92 12.13
CA ALA A 21 6.45 -4.89 11.06
C ALA A 21 7.57 -3.87 11.34
N ARG A 22 8.79 -4.24 10.99
CA ARG A 22 9.97 -3.36 10.99
C ARG A 22 10.40 -2.98 9.58
N ARG A 23 9.91 -3.70 8.58
CA ARG A 23 10.10 -3.39 7.17
C ARG A 23 8.77 -3.48 6.45
N ILE A 24 8.48 -2.45 5.65
CA ILE A 24 7.28 -2.38 4.82
C ILE A 24 7.70 -1.93 3.43
N ASP A 25 7.41 -2.76 2.43
CA ASP A 25 7.64 -2.46 1.03
C ASP A 25 6.30 -2.24 0.33
N VAL A 26 6.13 -1.08 -0.31
CA VAL A 26 4.95 -0.71 -1.09
C VAL A 26 5.36 -0.59 -2.55
N VAL A 27 4.65 -1.27 -3.42
CA VAL A 27 4.87 -1.23 -4.86
C VAL A 27 3.59 -0.80 -5.56
N LEU A 28 3.68 0.19 -6.42
CA LEU A 28 2.68 0.53 -7.41
C LEU A 28 3.32 0.41 -8.79
N GLU A 29 2.82 -0.50 -9.62
CA GLU A 29 3.39 -0.81 -10.92
C GLU A 29 2.31 -0.83 -12.00
N ARG A 30 2.54 -0.10 -13.09
CA ARG A 30 1.76 -0.26 -14.32
C ARG A 30 2.52 -1.19 -15.25
N LYS A 31 2.00 -2.39 -15.45
CA LYS A 31 2.61 -3.40 -16.32
C LYS A 31 1.65 -3.81 -17.42
N GLY A 32 1.95 -3.40 -18.66
CA GLY A 32 1.04 -3.58 -19.79
C GLY A 32 -0.32 -2.94 -19.50
N ASP A 33 -1.38 -3.74 -19.54
CA ASP A 33 -2.76 -3.36 -19.25
C ASP A 33 -3.17 -3.50 -17.78
N ARG A 34 -2.22 -3.82 -16.89
CA ARG A 34 -2.48 -4.06 -15.47
C ARG A 34 -1.92 -2.97 -14.59
N LEU A 35 -2.70 -2.59 -13.58
CA LEU A 35 -2.22 -1.84 -12.42
C LEU A 35 -2.04 -2.83 -11.26
N ILE A 36 -0.85 -2.84 -10.71
CA ILE A 36 -0.44 -3.74 -9.63
C ILE A 36 -0.12 -2.90 -8.41
N LEU A 37 -0.80 -3.20 -7.32
CA LEU A 37 -0.54 -2.66 -6.01
C LEU A 37 -0.09 -3.81 -5.11
N GLU A 38 1.09 -3.69 -4.51
CA GLU A 38 1.61 -4.68 -3.59
C GLU A 38 2.09 -4.03 -2.29
N VAL A 39 1.75 -4.62 -1.17
CA VAL A 39 2.31 -4.29 0.15
C VAL A 39 2.85 -5.57 0.76
N ALA A 40 4.12 -5.53 1.13
CA ALA A 40 4.80 -6.63 1.82
C ALA A 40 5.40 -6.14 3.12
N ASP A 41 5.28 -6.95 4.17
CA ASP A 41 5.80 -6.65 5.49
C ASP A 41 6.49 -7.86 6.13
N ASP A 42 7.31 -7.61 7.15
CA ASP A 42 7.96 -8.61 7.98
C ASP A 42 7.33 -8.74 9.39
N GLY A 43 6.05 -8.40 9.51
CA GLY A 43 5.32 -8.49 10.77
C GLY A 43 5.06 -9.92 11.24
N ARG A 44 4.18 -10.09 12.23
CA ARG A 44 3.89 -11.40 12.82
C ARG A 44 3.29 -12.42 11.86
N GLY A 45 2.79 -11.99 10.73
CA GLY A 45 2.05 -12.84 9.79
C GLY A 45 0.72 -13.34 10.35
N MET A 46 0.09 -14.25 9.60
CA MET A 46 -1.20 -14.84 9.91
C MET A 46 -1.15 -16.35 9.76
N THR A 47 -1.86 -17.07 10.62
CA THR A 47 -2.21 -18.47 10.40
C THR A 47 -3.20 -18.58 9.22
N GLU A 48 -3.30 -19.76 8.62
CA GLU A 48 -4.26 -20.02 7.54
C GLU A 48 -5.70 -19.63 7.95
N ARG A 49 -6.11 -19.97 9.17
CA ARG A 49 -7.42 -19.63 9.71
C ARG A 49 -7.63 -18.13 9.89
N GLU A 50 -6.59 -17.38 10.30
CA GLU A 50 -6.66 -15.91 10.39
C GLU A 50 -6.78 -15.28 9.01
N LEU A 51 -6.03 -15.81 8.02
CA LEU A 51 -6.08 -15.35 6.64
C LEU A 51 -7.45 -15.60 6.00
N GLU A 52 -8.01 -16.80 6.14
CA GLU A 52 -9.36 -17.11 5.67
C GLU A 52 -10.39 -16.12 6.22
N ARG A 53 -10.32 -15.84 7.53
CA ARG A 53 -11.19 -14.86 8.20
C ARG A 53 -10.97 -13.42 7.72
N ALA A 54 -9.74 -13.03 7.46
CA ALA A 54 -9.41 -11.70 6.98
C ALA A 54 -9.95 -11.42 5.57
N LEU A 55 -10.05 -12.48 4.76
CA LEU A 55 -10.58 -12.43 3.39
C LEU A 55 -12.11 -12.56 3.32
N ASP A 56 -12.77 -12.97 4.39
CA ASP A 56 -14.23 -13.13 4.42
C ASP A 56 -14.93 -11.76 4.66
N PRO A 57 -15.70 -11.25 3.69
CA PRO A 57 -16.41 -9.97 3.84
C PRO A 57 -17.53 -10.03 4.88
N PHE A 58 -18.07 -11.22 5.19
CA PHE A 58 -19.13 -11.42 6.17
C PHE A 58 -18.62 -11.62 7.59
N PHE A 59 -17.30 -11.72 7.76
CA PHE A 59 -16.71 -11.85 9.07
C PHE A 59 -16.78 -10.54 9.83
N THR A 60 -17.62 -10.47 10.87
CA THR A 60 -17.88 -9.23 11.61
C THR A 60 -16.69 -8.77 12.44
N THR A 61 -16.57 -7.47 12.64
CA THR A 61 -15.50 -6.81 13.41
C THR A 61 -15.39 -7.28 14.87
N LYS A 62 -16.45 -7.89 15.44
CA LYS A 62 -16.46 -8.41 16.82
C LYS A 62 -15.60 -9.66 17.00
N ASP A 63 -15.43 -10.43 15.93
CA ASP A 63 -14.68 -11.70 15.97
C ASP A 63 -13.31 -11.62 15.26
N ARG A 64 -12.90 -10.42 14.81
CA ARG A 64 -11.59 -10.24 14.15
C ARG A 64 -10.50 -10.18 15.21
N PRO A 65 -9.36 -10.86 14.99
CA PRO A 65 -8.17 -10.63 15.79
C PRO A 65 -7.82 -9.13 15.81
N GLU A 66 -7.38 -8.61 16.94
CA GLU A 66 -6.93 -7.23 17.04
C GLU A 66 -5.93 -6.92 15.93
N GLY A 67 -6.21 -5.88 15.14
CA GLY A 67 -5.34 -5.41 14.06
C GLY A 67 -5.70 -5.88 12.64
N ILE A 68 -6.66 -6.78 12.43
CA ILE A 68 -7.12 -7.14 11.08
C ILE A 68 -8.32 -6.27 10.71
N GLY A 69 -8.08 -5.29 9.84
CA GLY A 69 -9.09 -4.37 9.31
C GLY A 69 -9.93 -4.98 8.17
N LEU A 70 -10.80 -4.16 7.59
CA LEU A 70 -11.59 -4.51 6.39
C LEU A 70 -10.75 -4.54 5.11
N GLY A 71 -9.51 -4.05 5.14
CA GLY A 71 -8.69 -3.80 3.96
C GLY A 71 -8.51 -5.00 3.03
N LEU A 72 -8.27 -6.21 3.58
CA LEU A 72 -8.11 -7.41 2.74
C LEU A 72 -9.41 -7.86 2.07
N SER A 73 -10.51 -7.85 2.79
CA SER A 73 -11.81 -8.23 2.22
C SER A 73 -12.29 -7.21 1.18
N LEU A 74 -12.02 -5.93 1.39
CA LEU A 74 -12.33 -4.88 0.43
C LEU A 74 -11.42 -4.94 -0.82
N ALA A 75 -10.13 -5.22 -0.65
CA ALA A 75 -9.22 -5.43 -1.77
C ALA A 75 -9.63 -6.65 -2.62
N ARG A 76 -10.11 -7.72 -1.98
CA ARG A 76 -10.68 -8.87 -2.66
C ARG A 76 -11.93 -8.51 -3.46
N GLN A 77 -12.85 -7.77 -2.84
CA GLN A 77 -14.06 -7.31 -3.52
C GLN A 77 -13.71 -6.45 -4.75
N THR A 78 -12.78 -5.48 -4.61
CA THR A 78 -12.31 -4.65 -5.73
C THR A 78 -11.72 -5.51 -6.86
N ALA A 79 -10.92 -6.53 -6.52
CA ALA A 79 -10.41 -7.46 -7.53
C ALA A 79 -11.52 -8.20 -8.27
N GLU A 80 -12.48 -8.76 -7.54
CA GLU A 80 -13.60 -9.53 -8.11
C GLU A 80 -14.50 -8.65 -9.01
N GLU A 81 -14.83 -7.43 -8.56
CA GLU A 81 -15.67 -6.48 -9.32
C GLU A 81 -15.02 -6.02 -10.64
N LEU A 82 -13.69 -5.89 -10.66
CA LEU A 82 -12.95 -5.41 -11.82
C LEU A 82 -12.38 -6.53 -12.72
N GLY A 83 -12.68 -7.80 -12.42
CA GLY A 83 -12.08 -8.92 -13.15
C GLY A 83 -10.56 -8.99 -12.96
N GLY A 84 -10.10 -8.54 -11.81
CA GLY A 84 -8.71 -8.58 -11.37
C GLY A 84 -8.40 -9.81 -10.53
N GLU A 85 -7.28 -9.75 -9.82
CA GLU A 85 -6.79 -10.82 -8.96
C GLU A 85 -6.22 -10.24 -7.66
N LEU A 86 -6.57 -10.84 -6.53
CA LEU A 86 -5.91 -10.62 -5.24
C LEU A 86 -5.15 -11.89 -4.85
N SER A 87 -3.86 -11.77 -4.59
CA SER A 87 -3.08 -12.82 -3.96
C SER A 87 -2.57 -12.36 -2.60
N VAL A 88 -2.66 -13.24 -1.61
CA VAL A 88 -2.16 -12.99 -0.25
C VAL A 88 -1.32 -14.17 0.19
N HIS A 89 -0.08 -13.89 0.59
CA HIS A 89 0.83 -14.85 1.19
C HIS A 89 1.15 -14.39 2.60
N SER A 90 0.87 -15.22 3.58
CA SER A 90 1.16 -14.94 4.99
C SER A 90 1.39 -16.23 5.74
N ALA A 91 2.36 -16.22 6.64
CA ALA A 91 2.61 -17.31 7.58
C ALA A 91 3.09 -16.73 8.93
N PRO A 92 2.83 -17.43 10.05
CA PRO A 92 3.29 -16.98 11.35
C PRO A 92 4.80 -16.76 11.40
N GLY A 93 5.22 -15.54 11.74
CA GLY A 93 6.63 -15.14 11.83
C GLY A 93 7.30 -14.80 10.49
N GLU A 94 6.59 -14.89 9.36
CA GLU A 94 7.15 -14.60 8.02
C GLU A 94 6.60 -13.30 7.41
N GLY A 95 5.69 -12.61 8.12
CA GLY A 95 5.04 -11.40 7.63
C GLY A 95 3.90 -11.68 6.66
N THR A 96 3.51 -10.65 5.91
CA THR A 96 2.41 -10.71 4.95
C THR A 96 2.79 -10.02 3.65
N ARG A 97 2.39 -10.60 2.53
CA ARG A 97 2.46 -9.98 1.19
C ARG A 97 1.09 -10.02 0.57
N VAL A 98 0.57 -8.84 0.25
CA VAL A 98 -0.71 -8.65 -0.44
C VAL A 98 -0.43 -8.05 -1.80
N ARG A 99 -0.96 -8.65 -2.86
CA ARG A 99 -0.82 -8.15 -4.23
C ARG A 99 -2.19 -8.10 -4.89
N LEU A 100 -2.64 -6.89 -5.22
CA LEU A 100 -3.82 -6.60 -6.02
C LEU A 100 -3.38 -6.29 -7.45
N SER A 101 -3.95 -6.99 -8.43
CA SER A 101 -3.73 -6.74 -9.86
C SER A 101 -5.06 -6.53 -10.55
N ILE A 102 -5.29 -5.36 -11.11
CA ILE A 102 -6.55 -4.97 -11.76
C ILE A 102 -6.29 -4.43 -13.18
N PRO A 103 -7.26 -4.50 -14.10
CA PRO A 103 -7.13 -3.87 -15.41
C PRO A 103 -6.97 -2.35 -15.25
N TYR A 104 -5.95 -1.79 -15.92
CA TYR A 104 -5.66 -0.35 -15.83
C TYR A 104 -6.74 0.51 -16.47
N GLU A 105 -7.25 0.11 -17.63
CA GLU A 105 -8.23 0.85 -18.43
C GLU A 105 -9.69 0.49 -18.08
N HIS A 106 -9.96 -0.23 -16.98
CA HIS A 106 -11.33 -0.58 -16.61
C HIS A 106 -12.13 0.69 -16.28
N PRO A 107 -13.34 0.89 -16.85
CA PRO A 107 -14.13 2.10 -16.65
C PRO A 107 -14.53 2.34 -15.19
N ASP A 108 -14.73 1.28 -14.44
CA ASP A 108 -15.08 1.34 -13.01
C ASP A 108 -13.85 1.21 -12.08
N ARG A 109 -12.62 1.30 -12.62
CA ARG A 109 -11.42 1.30 -11.79
C ARG A 109 -11.47 2.51 -10.85
N PRO A 110 -11.33 2.30 -9.53
CA PRO A 110 -11.20 3.42 -8.60
C PRO A 110 -10.04 4.34 -9.00
N PRO A 111 -10.14 5.65 -8.80
CA PRO A 111 -9.03 6.56 -9.00
C PRO A 111 -7.85 6.16 -8.10
N LEU A 112 -6.65 6.64 -8.43
CA LEU A 112 -5.48 6.40 -7.58
C LEU A 112 -5.64 7.09 -6.22
N GLY A 113 -6.30 8.24 -6.20
CA GLY A 113 -6.42 9.09 -5.02
C GLY A 113 -5.11 9.81 -4.67
N ASP A 114 -5.04 10.39 -3.48
CA ASP A 114 -3.87 11.09 -2.96
C ASP A 114 -2.89 10.09 -2.30
N LEU A 115 -2.12 9.39 -3.11
CA LEU A 115 -1.14 8.42 -2.64
C LEU A 115 -0.03 9.10 -1.81
N ALA A 116 0.44 10.26 -2.25
CA ALA A 116 1.49 11.01 -1.57
C ALA A 116 1.02 11.47 -0.18
N GLY A 117 -0.13 12.15 -0.11
CA GLY A 117 -0.71 12.63 1.14
C GLY A 117 -1.10 11.51 2.10
N THR A 118 -1.32 10.30 1.58
CA THR A 118 -1.67 9.11 2.37
C THR A 118 -0.44 8.41 2.93
N LEU A 119 0.58 8.14 2.09
CA LEU A 119 1.75 7.34 2.48
C LEU A 119 2.82 8.14 3.20
N VAL A 120 3.13 9.35 2.74
CA VAL A 120 4.25 10.12 3.29
C VAL A 120 4.09 10.39 4.79
N PRO A 121 2.92 10.78 5.33
CA PRO A 121 2.73 10.91 6.77
C PRO A 121 2.98 9.62 7.54
N LEU A 122 2.54 8.45 7.01
CA LEU A 122 2.77 7.15 7.63
C LEU A 122 4.26 6.82 7.67
N MET A 123 5.00 7.05 6.58
CA MET A 123 6.44 6.82 6.50
C MET A 123 7.23 7.71 7.46
N ILE A 124 6.82 8.98 7.63
CA ILE A 124 7.50 9.94 8.52
C ILE A 124 7.22 9.62 9.99
N SER A 125 5.99 9.24 10.34
CA SER A 125 5.55 9.05 11.72
C SER A 125 5.89 7.69 12.32
N SER A 126 6.21 6.69 11.50
CA SER A 126 6.50 5.32 11.96
C SER A 126 7.97 5.17 12.32
N GLU A 127 8.34 5.61 13.53
CA GLU A 127 9.71 5.51 14.03
C GLU A 127 10.18 4.04 14.12
N GLY A 128 11.40 3.79 13.64
CA GLY A 128 12.01 2.45 13.68
C GLY A 128 11.49 1.47 12.63
N VAL A 129 10.63 1.91 11.71
CA VAL A 129 10.19 1.12 10.57
C VAL A 129 10.91 1.56 9.32
N GLU A 130 11.47 0.61 8.59
CA GLU A 130 12.09 0.84 7.29
C GLU A 130 11.03 0.71 6.19
N PHE A 131 10.81 1.78 5.43
CA PHE A 131 9.89 1.82 4.30
C PHE A 131 10.62 1.85 2.98
N THR A 132 10.06 1.19 1.98
CA THR A 132 10.39 1.36 0.57
C THR A 132 9.13 1.58 -0.22
N LEU A 133 9.02 2.71 -0.92
CA LEU A 133 7.99 2.95 -1.93
C LEU A 133 8.64 2.81 -3.31
N ARG A 134 8.17 1.86 -4.10
CA ARG A 134 8.59 1.67 -5.49
C ARG A 134 7.43 1.94 -6.44
N LEU A 135 7.64 2.88 -7.33
CA LEU A 135 6.74 3.21 -8.43
C LEU A 135 7.40 2.74 -9.73
N ALA A 136 6.70 1.98 -10.56
CA ALA A 136 7.28 1.44 -11.78
C ALA A 136 6.28 1.37 -12.94
N ASP A 137 6.79 1.42 -14.16
CA ASP A 137 6.11 1.01 -15.36
C ASP A 137 6.98 0.02 -16.17
N ASP A 138 6.60 -0.30 -17.41
CA ASP A 138 7.36 -1.21 -18.26
C ASP A 138 8.77 -0.70 -18.62
N HIS A 139 9.07 0.57 -18.39
CA HIS A 139 10.30 1.25 -18.86
C HIS A 139 11.10 1.91 -17.76
N SER A 140 10.48 2.33 -16.68
CA SER A 140 11.09 3.13 -15.61
C SER A 140 10.72 2.65 -14.23
N THR A 141 11.58 2.96 -13.27
CA THR A 141 11.37 2.68 -11.85
C THR A 141 11.85 3.88 -11.04
N TRP A 142 11.01 4.32 -10.11
CA TRP A 142 11.33 5.33 -9.12
C TRP A 142 11.19 4.75 -7.72
N VAL A 143 12.07 5.12 -6.79
CA VAL A 143 12.10 4.59 -5.43
C VAL A 143 12.30 5.72 -4.43
N LEU A 144 11.55 5.65 -3.33
CA LEU A 144 11.76 6.44 -2.12
C LEU A 144 11.86 5.46 -0.94
N ASN A 145 12.89 5.61 -0.13
CA ASN A 145 13.10 4.76 1.03
C ASN A 145 13.34 5.57 2.31
N SER A 146 13.40 4.90 3.46
CA SER A 146 13.61 5.53 4.76
C SER A 146 14.95 6.25 4.88
N GLU A 147 15.96 5.84 4.11
CA GLU A 147 17.27 6.53 4.08
C GLU A 147 17.13 7.89 3.40
N ASP A 148 16.40 7.96 2.29
CA ASP A 148 16.09 9.23 1.59
C ASP A 148 15.32 10.18 2.50
N ILE A 149 14.37 9.66 3.30
CA ILE A 149 13.59 10.45 4.27
C ILE A 149 14.50 10.99 5.37
N ARG A 150 15.42 10.16 5.90
CA ARG A 150 16.39 10.60 6.91
C ARG A 150 17.32 11.69 6.38
N ALA A 151 17.79 11.53 5.14
CA ALA A 151 18.61 12.56 4.50
C ALA A 151 17.84 13.88 4.32
N ALA A 152 16.61 13.81 3.83
CA ALA A 152 15.76 14.99 3.66
C ALA A 152 15.45 15.73 4.97
N ARG A 153 15.37 15.01 6.11
CA ARG A 153 15.19 15.64 7.44
C ARG A 153 16.33 16.60 7.81
N GLY A 154 17.56 16.31 7.37
CA GLY A 154 18.71 17.17 7.60
C GLY A 154 18.62 18.48 6.82
N ASP A 155 18.02 18.42 5.64
CA ASP A 155 17.97 19.55 4.69
C ASP A 155 16.70 20.41 4.82
N ALA A 156 15.58 19.80 5.26
CA ALA A 156 14.27 20.46 5.35
C ALA A 156 13.57 20.15 6.70
N PRO A 157 13.94 20.81 7.79
CA PRO A 157 13.32 20.56 9.09
C PRO A 157 11.87 21.05 9.16
N GLY A 158 11.00 20.28 9.84
CA GLY A 158 9.64 20.65 10.17
C GLY A 158 8.62 20.46 9.04
N TYR A 159 7.66 21.38 8.88
CA TYR A 159 6.58 21.30 7.90
C TYR A 159 7.05 21.22 6.44
N GLY A 160 8.26 21.70 6.13
CA GLY A 160 8.85 21.60 4.80
C GLY A 160 9.17 20.18 4.36
N LEU A 161 9.46 19.26 5.29
CA LEU A 161 9.77 17.85 4.98
C LEU A 161 8.55 17.12 4.37
N LEU A 162 7.37 17.28 4.96
CA LEU A 162 6.14 16.65 4.46
C LEU A 162 5.87 17.05 3.01
N SER A 163 5.76 18.37 2.76
CA SER A 163 5.48 18.90 1.42
C SER A 163 6.57 18.55 0.41
N PHE A 164 7.84 18.52 0.84
CA PHE A 164 8.95 18.12 -0.02
C PHE A 164 8.83 16.64 -0.45
N LEU A 165 8.56 15.74 0.48
CA LEU A 165 8.42 14.30 0.17
C LEU A 165 7.15 14.01 -0.62
N GLU A 166 6.03 14.68 -0.32
CA GLU A 166 4.81 14.56 -1.13
C GLU A 166 5.07 14.99 -2.59
N ALA A 167 5.76 16.11 -2.80
CA ALA A 167 6.14 16.55 -4.14
C ALA A 167 7.04 15.52 -4.85
N LYS A 168 7.97 14.88 -4.12
CA LYS A 168 8.83 13.82 -4.66
C LYS A 168 8.04 12.60 -5.10
N VAL A 169 7.04 12.16 -4.32
CA VAL A 169 6.17 11.03 -4.70
C VAL A 169 5.34 11.38 -5.94
N LYS A 170 4.82 12.61 -6.04
CA LYS A 170 4.09 13.10 -7.24
C LYS A 170 4.97 13.10 -8.48
N GLU A 171 6.20 13.61 -8.37
CA GLU A 171 7.20 13.52 -9.46
C GLU A 171 7.46 12.05 -9.87
N GLY A 172 7.56 11.14 -8.89
CA GLY A 172 7.73 9.70 -9.13
C GLY A 172 6.55 9.11 -9.89
N LEU A 173 5.31 9.43 -9.51
CA LEU A 173 4.09 8.98 -10.21
C LEU A 173 4.06 9.51 -11.66
N GLU A 174 4.36 10.78 -11.86
CA GLU A 174 4.40 11.37 -13.20
C GLU A 174 5.47 10.70 -14.09
N SER A 175 6.61 10.32 -13.51
CA SER A 175 7.72 9.66 -14.23
C SER A 175 7.34 8.29 -14.81
N ILE A 176 6.35 7.62 -14.23
CA ILE A 176 5.80 6.34 -14.68
C ILE A 176 4.43 6.48 -15.36
N GLY A 177 4.06 7.70 -15.75
CA GLY A 177 2.81 7.97 -16.46
C GLY A 177 1.54 7.80 -15.62
N LEU A 178 1.65 7.77 -14.29
CA LEU A 178 0.52 7.80 -13.37
C LEU A 178 0.34 9.20 -12.80
N LYS A 179 -0.90 9.55 -12.49
CA LYS A 179 -1.26 10.80 -11.80
C LYS A 179 -2.21 10.47 -10.66
N GLU A 180 -2.11 11.25 -9.59
CA GLU A 180 -3.14 11.31 -8.58
C GLU A 180 -4.41 11.89 -9.22
N ASP A 181 -5.50 11.18 -9.10
CA ASP A 181 -6.82 11.55 -9.61
C ASP A 181 -7.84 11.40 -8.48
N ALA A 182 -8.80 12.33 -8.43
CA ALA A 182 -9.85 12.34 -7.42
C ALA A 182 -11.07 11.53 -7.87
#